data_b6e4a45f53c0173d4aaaa15d77e32ab9
#
_entry.id   b6e4a45f53c0173d4aaaa15d77e32ab9
#
_cell.length_a   1.000
_cell.length_b   1.000
_cell.length_c   1.000
_cell.angle_alpha   90.00
_cell.angle_beta   90.00
_cell.angle_gamma   90.00
#
_symmetry.space_group_name_H-M   'P 1'
#
loop_
_entity.id
_entity.type
_entity.pdbx_description
1 polymer ?
#
loop_
_entity_poly.entity_id
_entity_poly.type
_entity_poly.pdbx_seq_one_letter_code
_entity_poly.pdbx_strand_id
1 'polypeptide(L)'
;MAGIKDVAALAGVSISTVSYVMTGKRPIGANTRRRVLQAARELGYLAKNGGPAPLSGETHFVALSSPVHDSTSYTNYCAYFLNFLKAARQLGYETLLLTEETGDEQLRSIIDTGMVDGVALMDVTMNDPRIELAQLSSIPLISIGHPMNEINVPCIDTDFIEMGEMIMQTLCRNGHSRILFAGGKEIDYERNGGANYLIRLRTSMHDAAARYKIHIDESLPTRMISMLPKTYLRGSSRVRTQQL
;
A
#
# COMPACT_ATOMS: atom_id res chain seq x y z
N MET A 1 -19.91 -8.36 -34.17
CA MET A 1 -19.47 -7.61 -33.00
C MET A 1 -20.68 -7.35 -32.12
N ALA A 2 -20.64 -7.76 -30.86
CA ALA A 2 -21.75 -7.50 -29.94
C ALA A 2 -21.90 -5.99 -29.71
N GLY A 3 -23.14 -5.53 -29.64
CA GLY A 3 -23.50 -4.13 -29.44
C GLY A 3 -24.04 -3.88 -28.02
N ILE A 4 -24.23 -2.60 -27.69
CA ILE A 4 -24.80 -2.20 -26.38
C ILE A 4 -26.18 -2.85 -26.10
N LYS A 5 -26.95 -3.17 -27.16
CA LYS A 5 -28.23 -3.85 -27.06
C LYS A 5 -28.07 -5.29 -26.55
N ASP A 6 -27.04 -5.98 -26.99
CA ASP A 6 -26.76 -7.36 -26.62
C ASP A 6 -26.31 -7.43 -25.15
N VAL A 7 -25.49 -6.47 -24.71
CA VAL A 7 -25.10 -6.31 -23.31
C VAL A 7 -26.31 -6.03 -22.42
N ALA A 8 -27.22 -5.15 -22.86
CA ALA A 8 -28.44 -4.83 -22.13
C ALA A 8 -29.35 -6.06 -21.96
N ALA A 9 -29.50 -6.84 -23.03
CA ALA A 9 -30.28 -8.08 -23.02
C ALA A 9 -29.67 -9.13 -22.07
N LEU A 10 -28.37 -9.38 -22.17
CA LEU A 10 -27.66 -10.35 -21.33
C LEU A 10 -27.66 -9.93 -19.85
N ALA A 11 -27.43 -8.64 -19.57
CA ALA A 11 -27.44 -8.12 -18.22
C ALA A 11 -28.85 -7.94 -17.61
N GLY A 12 -29.92 -8.08 -18.41
CA GLY A 12 -31.31 -7.87 -17.97
C GLY A 12 -31.59 -6.44 -17.51
N VAL A 13 -31.08 -5.45 -18.25
CA VAL A 13 -31.24 -4.03 -17.94
C VAL A 13 -31.54 -3.21 -19.20
N SER A 14 -31.92 -1.93 -19.05
CA SER A 14 -32.11 -1.04 -20.19
C SER A 14 -30.77 -0.63 -20.84
N ILE A 15 -30.81 -0.27 -22.13
CA ILE A 15 -29.65 0.28 -22.86
C ILE A 15 -29.09 1.52 -22.17
N SER A 16 -29.96 2.38 -21.62
CA SER A 16 -29.53 3.55 -20.85
C SER A 16 -28.78 3.19 -19.58
N THR A 17 -29.19 2.12 -18.89
CA THR A 17 -28.47 1.60 -17.73
C THR A 17 -27.06 1.13 -18.10
N VAL A 18 -26.92 0.39 -19.21
CA VAL A 18 -25.60 0.00 -19.73
C VAL A 18 -24.77 1.23 -20.06
N SER A 19 -25.34 2.22 -20.74
CA SER A 19 -24.63 3.46 -21.05
C SER A 19 -24.16 4.21 -19.80
N TYR A 20 -24.97 4.29 -18.76
CA TYR A 20 -24.59 4.94 -17.50
C TYR A 20 -23.50 4.17 -16.76
N VAL A 21 -23.54 2.84 -16.76
CA VAL A 21 -22.48 2.01 -16.18
C VAL A 21 -21.16 2.24 -16.91
N MET A 22 -21.18 2.29 -18.26
CA MET A 22 -19.99 2.44 -19.09
C MET A 22 -19.41 3.86 -19.06
N THR A 23 -20.23 4.87 -18.81
CA THR A 23 -19.80 6.29 -18.84
C THR A 23 -19.62 6.91 -17.46
N GLY A 24 -20.06 6.25 -16.39
CA GLY A 24 -20.03 6.80 -15.04
C GLY A 24 -20.96 8.02 -14.81
N LYS A 25 -21.76 8.41 -15.78
CA LYS A 25 -22.56 9.67 -15.74
C LYS A 25 -23.68 9.66 -14.68
N ARG A 26 -24.00 8.50 -14.12
CA ARG A 26 -25.04 8.40 -13.11
C ARG A 26 -24.71 7.26 -12.14
N PRO A 27 -24.90 7.44 -10.82
CA PRO A 27 -24.69 6.38 -9.85
C PRO A 27 -25.66 5.22 -10.13
N ILE A 28 -25.12 4.03 -10.30
CA ILE A 28 -25.85 2.77 -10.50
C ILE A 28 -25.48 1.83 -9.37
N GLY A 29 -26.46 1.16 -8.79
CA GLY A 29 -26.23 0.22 -7.70
C GLY A 29 -25.21 -0.87 -8.05
N ALA A 30 -24.34 -1.19 -7.11
CA ALA A 30 -23.20 -2.10 -7.29
C ALA A 30 -23.55 -3.45 -7.95
N ASN A 31 -24.70 -4.01 -7.60
CA ASN A 31 -25.17 -5.29 -8.15
C ASN A 31 -25.53 -5.18 -9.64
N THR A 32 -26.21 -4.11 -10.03
CA THR A 32 -26.57 -3.84 -11.43
C THR A 32 -25.32 -3.55 -12.26
N ARG A 33 -24.39 -2.77 -11.70
CA ARG A 33 -23.10 -2.46 -12.33
C ARG A 33 -22.32 -3.75 -12.60
N ARG A 34 -22.21 -4.65 -11.62
CA ARG A 34 -21.52 -5.95 -11.77
C ARG A 34 -22.12 -6.79 -12.90
N ARG A 35 -23.45 -6.92 -12.96
CA ARG A 35 -24.14 -7.66 -14.02
C ARG A 35 -23.87 -7.11 -15.41
N VAL A 36 -23.89 -5.79 -15.55
CA VAL A 36 -23.63 -5.11 -16.84
C VAL A 36 -22.18 -5.32 -17.29
N LEU A 37 -21.21 -5.15 -16.38
CA LEU A 37 -19.80 -5.36 -16.69
C LEU A 37 -19.49 -6.82 -17.05
N GLN A 38 -20.11 -7.77 -16.34
CA GLN A 38 -19.97 -9.19 -16.65
C GLN A 38 -20.54 -9.51 -18.05
N ALA A 39 -21.73 -9.05 -18.36
CA ALA A 39 -22.34 -9.23 -19.68
C ALA A 39 -21.52 -8.60 -20.81
N ALA A 40 -20.94 -7.42 -20.56
CA ALA A 40 -20.05 -6.75 -21.50
C ALA A 40 -18.78 -7.57 -21.78
N ARG A 41 -18.20 -8.17 -20.72
CA ARG A 41 -17.03 -9.06 -20.83
C ARG A 41 -17.36 -10.32 -21.63
N GLU A 42 -18.44 -11.03 -21.28
CA GLU A 42 -18.87 -12.25 -21.95
C GLU A 42 -19.11 -12.05 -23.45
N LEU A 43 -19.58 -10.86 -23.83
CA LEU A 43 -19.88 -10.51 -25.22
C LEU A 43 -18.70 -9.84 -25.95
N GLY A 44 -17.57 -9.59 -25.29
CA GLY A 44 -16.45 -8.84 -25.87
C GLY A 44 -16.87 -7.42 -26.28
N TYR A 45 -17.81 -6.79 -25.58
CA TYR A 45 -18.32 -5.46 -25.89
C TYR A 45 -17.30 -4.40 -25.45
N LEU A 46 -16.77 -3.67 -26.44
CA LEU A 46 -15.85 -2.54 -26.21
C LEU A 46 -16.65 -1.26 -26.05
N ALA A 47 -16.56 -0.60 -24.89
CA ALA A 47 -17.11 0.73 -24.72
C ALA A 47 -16.33 1.74 -25.59
N LYS A 48 -17.02 2.60 -26.32
CA LYS A 48 -16.41 3.58 -27.23
C LYS A 48 -15.44 4.57 -26.58
N ASN A 49 -15.39 4.63 -25.24
CA ASN A 49 -14.59 5.58 -24.47
C ASN A 49 -13.74 4.92 -23.36
N GLY A 50 -13.63 3.61 -23.33
CA GLY A 50 -12.80 2.87 -22.39
C GLY A 50 -12.03 1.80 -23.14
N GLY A 51 -10.83 1.51 -22.74
CA GLY A 51 -9.95 0.55 -23.39
C GLY A 51 -10.59 -0.84 -23.61
N PRO A 52 -9.93 -1.72 -24.34
CA PRO A 52 -10.45 -3.02 -24.70
C PRO A 52 -10.81 -3.82 -23.44
N ALA A 53 -12.04 -4.31 -23.36
CA ALA A 53 -12.35 -5.39 -22.43
C ALA A 53 -11.49 -6.60 -22.82
N PRO A 54 -10.81 -7.24 -21.87
CA PRO A 54 -9.94 -8.37 -22.21
C PRO A 54 -10.76 -9.49 -22.85
N LEU A 55 -10.28 -9.98 -24.00
CA LEU A 55 -10.92 -11.04 -24.78
C LEU A 55 -10.94 -12.41 -24.06
N SER A 56 -10.16 -12.55 -22.97
CA SER A 56 -9.93 -13.80 -22.23
C SER A 56 -10.48 -13.80 -20.80
N GLY A 57 -11.12 -12.75 -20.34
CA GLY A 57 -11.49 -12.61 -18.92
C GLY A 57 -10.34 -12.16 -17.99
N GLU A 58 -9.09 -12.31 -18.43
CA GLU A 58 -7.89 -11.80 -17.74
C GLU A 58 -7.37 -10.56 -18.46
N THR A 59 -6.98 -9.55 -17.70
CA THR A 59 -6.46 -8.30 -18.25
C THR A 59 -4.95 -8.35 -18.47
N HIS A 60 -4.27 -9.25 -17.76
CA HIS A 60 -2.82 -9.28 -17.61
C HIS A 60 -2.25 -7.96 -17.04
N PHE A 61 -3.05 -7.23 -16.29
CA PHE A 61 -2.62 -6.08 -15.52
C PHE A 61 -2.80 -6.35 -14.02
N VAL A 62 -1.83 -5.90 -13.23
CA VAL A 62 -1.95 -5.79 -11.77
C VAL A 62 -1.78 -4.33 -11.36
N ALA A 63 -2.53 -3.88 -10.37
CA ALA A 63 -2.35 -2.55 -9.81
C ALA A 63 -1.36 -2.60 -8.64
N LEU A 64 -0.44 -1.65 -8.59
CA LEU A 64 0.33 -1.31 -7.41
C LEU A 64 -0.18 0.05 -6.90
N SER A 65 -0.91 0.04 -5.80
CA SER A 65 -1.41 1.27 -5.16
C SER A 65 -0.43 1.68 -4.06
N SER A 66 0.24 2.79 -4.29
CA SER A 66 1.21 3.39 -3.36
C SER A 66 1.03 4.90 -3.35
N PRO A 67 0.34 5.46 -2.34
CA PRO A 67 0.16 6.90 -2.22
C PRO A 67 1.50 7.64 -2.26
N VAL A 68 1.52 8.74 -3.00
CA VAL A 68 2.72 9.59 -3.14
C VAL A 68 2.40 10.96 -2.58
N HIS A 69 3.14 11.35 -1.55
CA HIS A 69 3.03 12.64 -0.87
C HIS A 69 4.27 13.50 -1.15
N ASP A 70 4.20 14.80 -0.94
CA ASP A 70 5.35 15.70 -1.07
C ASP A 70 6.56 15.27 -0.21
N SER A 71 6.29 14.52 0.86
CA SER A 71 7.31 14.00 1.75
C SER A 71 7.86 12.63 1.38
N THR A 72 7.34 12.00 0.32
CA THR A 72 7.74 10.65 -0.09
C THR A 72 9.21 10.60 -0.50
N SER A 73 9.96 9.67 0.09
CA SER A 73 11.36 9.43 -0.29
C SER A 73 11.42 8.57 -1.55
N TYR A 74 11.47 9.19 -2.71
CA TYR A 74 11.52 8.49 -4.00
C TYR A 74 12.66 7.48 -4.08
N THR A 75 13.82 7.78 -3.49
CA THR A 75 14.97 6.87 -3.49
C THR A 75 14.65 5.53 -2.84
N ASN A 76 13.92 5.56 -1.73
CA ASN A 76 13.52 4.33 -1.03
C ASN A 76 12.43 3.58 -1.81
N TYR A 77 11.46 4.30 -2.37
CA TYR A 77 10.33 3.69 -3.09
C TYR A 77 10.72 3.12 -4.45
N CYS A 78 11.67 3.74 -5.17
CA CYS A 78 12.10 3.26 -6.48
C CYS A 78 12.52 1.79 -6.47
N ALA A 79 13.23 1.34 -5.44
CA ALA A 79 13.67 -0.06 -5.33
C ALA A 79 12.46 -1.01 -5.27
N TYR A 80 11.45 -0.69 -4.48
CA TYR A 80 10.23 -1.49 -4.37
C TYR A 80 9.46 -1.50 -5.68
N PHE A 81 9.22 -0.34 -6.29
CA PHE A 81 8.50 -0.22 -7.55
C PHE A 81 9.17 -1.02 -8.66
N LEU A 82 10.47 -0.83 -8.87
CA LEU A 82 11.19 -1.50 -9.94
C LEU A 82 11.23 -3.02 -9.77
N ASN A 83 11.40 -3.50 -8.53
CA ASN A 83 11.36 -4.94 -8.27
C ASN A 83 9.95 -5.51 -8.45
N PHE A 84 8.90 -4.79 -8.06
CA PHE A 84 7.52 -5.20 -8.29
C PHE A 84 7.21 -5.29 -9.78
N LEU A 85 7.54 -4.25 -10.56
CA LEU A 85 7.35 -4.24 -12.03
C LEU A 85 8.08 -5.40 -12.69
N LYS A 86 9.32 -5.64 -12.29
CA LYS A 86 10.12 -6.75 -12.82
C LYS A 86 9.49 -8.12 -12.52
N ALA A 87 9.03 -8.32 -11.28
CA ALA A 87 8.39 -9.56 -10.87
C ALA A 87 7.05 -9.77 -11.60
N ALA A 88 6.21 -8.75 -11.70
CA ALA A 88 4.96 -8.81 -12.42
C ALA A 88 5.18 -9.21 -13.89
N ARG A 89 6.14 -8.57 -14.57
CA ARG A 89 6.46 -8.88 -15.95
C ARG A 89 6.98 -10.31 -16.15
N GLN A 90 7.76 -10.85 -15.21
CA GLN A 90 8.20 -12.25 -15.26
C GLN A 90 7.03 -13.25 -15.17
N LEU A 91 5.92 -12.83 -14.57
CA LEU A 91 4.68 -13.61 -14.46
C LEU A 91 3.68 -13.31 -15.58
N GLY A 92 4.06 -12.50 -16.58
CA GLY A 92 3.21 -12.14 -17.71
C GLY A 92 2.22 -11.02 -17.44
N TYR A 93 2.44 -10.22 -16.37
CA TYR A 93 1.60 -9.07 -16.04
C TYR A 93 2.29 -7.75 -16.29
N GLU A 94 1.57 -6.77 -16.79
CA GLU A 94 1.97 -5.36 -16.74
C GLU A 94 1.43 -4.70 -15.45
N THR A 95 2.09 -3.62 -15.02
CA THR A 95 1.75 -2.96 -13.76
C THR A 95 1.14 -1.59 -14.00
N LEU A 96 -0.01 -1.35 -13.39
CA LEU A 96 -0.62 -0.03 -13.28
C LEU A 96 -0.26 0.57 -11.92
N LEU A 97 0.55 1.63 -11.91
CA LEU A 97 0.91 2.33 -10.69
C LEU A 97 -0.14 3.39 -10.34
N LEU A 98 -0.74 3.28 -9.15
CA LEU A 98 -1.74 4.19 -8.60
C LEU A 98 -1.09 5.01 -7.49
N THR A 99 -1.03 6.33 -7.66
CA THR A 99 -0.26 7.23 -6.79
C THR A 99 -1.09 8.32 -6.14
N GLU A 100 -2.42 8.23 -6.22
CA GLU A 100 -3.32 9.17 -5.57
C GLU A 100 -3.06 9.23 -4.06
N GLU A 101 -3.09 10.42 -3.48
CA GLU A 101 -2.66 10.69 -2.10
C GLU A 101 -3.45 9.89 -1.06
N THR A 102 -4.77 9.77 -1.21
CA THR A 102 -5.61 8.89 -0.38
C THR A 102 -5.66 7.47 -0.93
N GLY A 103 -5.55 7.32 -2.23
CA GLY A 103 -5.45 6.06 -2.96
C GLY A 103 -6.76 5.28 -3.08
N ASP A 104 -7.81 5.64 -2.37
CA ASP A 104 -9.05 4.84 -2.30
C ASP A 104 -10.00 5.10 -3.48
N GLU A 105 -10.17 6.34 -3.93
CA GLU A 105 -11.06 6.66 -5.07
C GLU A 105 -10.52 6.10 -6.38
N GLN A 106 -9.24 6.29 -6.65
CA GLN A 106 -8.58 5.77 -7.84
C GLN A 106 -8.61 4.25 -7.85
N LEU A 107 -8.29 3.61 -6.71
CA LEU A 107 -8.32 2.17 -6.56
C LEU A 107 -9.73 1.62 -6.76
N ARG A 108 -10.75 2.24 -6.17
CA ARG A 108 -12.15 1.87 -6.36
C ARG A 108 -12.53 1.91 -7.83
N SER A 109 -12.18 2.98 -8.53
CA SER A 109 -12.45 3.13 -9.97
C SER A 109 -11.83 2.00 -10.80
N ILE A 110 -10.59 1.63 -10.51
CA ILE A 110 -9.88 0.55 -11.22
C ILE A 110 -10.52 -0.82 -10.95
N ILE A 111 -10.86 -1.10 -9.68
CA ILE A 111 -11.55 -2.33 -9.28
C ILE A 111 -12.91 -2.42 -9.97
N ASP A 112 -13.69 -1.35 -9.91
CA ASP A 112 -15.04 -1.30 -10.48
C ASP A 112 -15.06 -1.48 -11.99
N THR A 113 -14.05 -1.01 -12.70
CA THR A 113 -13.93 -1.16 -14.15
C THR A 113 -13.39 -2.54 -14.55
N GLY A 114 -12.82 -3.31 -13.62
CA GLY A 114 -12.18 -4.59 -13.90
C GLY A 114 -10.98 -4.46 -14.82
N MET A 115 -10.23 -3.38 -14.69
CA MET A 115 -9.04 -3.10 -15.51
C MET A 115 -7.83 -3.91 -15.08
N VAL A 116 -7.86 -4.54 -13.89
CA VAL A 116 -6.75 -5.30 -13.34
C VAL A 116 -7.24 -6.63 -12.79
N ASP A 117 -6.37 -7.62 -12.79
CA ASP A 117 -6.64 -8.97 -12.30
C ASP A 117 -6.25 -9.14 -10.82
N GLY A 118 -5.47 -8.21 -10.29
CA GLY A 118 -5.06 -8.20 -8.89
C GLY A 118 -4.56 -6.84 -8.45
N VAL A 119 -4.53 -6.63 -7.13
CA VAL A 119 -4.07 -5.38 -6.51
C VAL A 119 -3.04 -5.70 -5.43
N ALA A 120 -1.92 -4.98 -5.45
CA ALA A 120 -0.99 -4.88 -4.34
C ALA A 120 -1.06 -3.47 -3.73
N LEU A 121 -1.28 -3.42 -2.43
CA LEU A 121 -1.22 -2.17 -1.66
C LEU A 121 0.17 -2.02 -1.06
N MET A 122 0.75 -0.85 -1.19
CA MET A 122 2.01 -0.49 -0.54
C MET A 122 1.83 0.80 0.26
N ASP A 123 2.73 1.05 1.19
CA ASP A 123 2.66 2.20 2.10
C ASP A 123 1.35 2.26 2.88
N VAL A 124 1.00 1.13 3.49
CA VAL A 124 -0.25 1.00 4.23
C VAL A 124 -0.16 1.69 5.60
N THR A 125 -1.20 2.42 5.92
CA THR A 125 -1.36 3.08 7.21
C THR A 125 -2.05 2.17 8.24
N MET A 126 -2.14 2.63 9.50
CA MET A 126 -2.78 1.87 10.58
C MET A 126 -4.25 1.54 10.28
N ASN A 127 -5.00 2.51 9.76
CA ASN A 127 -6.40 2.36 9.37
C ASN A 127 -6.51 2.75 7.88
N ASP A 128 -6.06 1.87 7.02
CA ASP A 128 -5.98 2.14 5.60
C ASP A 128 -7.36 1.96 4.93
N PRO A 129 -7.94 3.01 4.34
CA PRO A 129 -9.27 2.92 3.72
C PRO A 129 -9.29 1.99 2.50
N ARG A 130 -8.14 1.76 1.86
CA ARG A 130 -8.02 0.85 0.72
C ARG A 130 -8.25 -0.62 1.11
N ILE A 131 -7.99 -0.97 2.38
CA ILE A 131 -8.23 -2.32 2.90
C ILE A 131 -9.71 -2.68 2.89
N GLU A 132 -10.59 -1.73 3.17
CA GLU A 132 -12.04 -1.96 3.14
C GLU A 132 -12.54 -2.34 1.74
N LEU A 133 -11.89 -1.85 0.70
CA LEU A 133 -12.21 -2.20 -0.68
C LEU A 133 -11.97 -3.67 -1.00
N ALA A 134 -11.05 -4.33 -0.27
CA ALA A 134 -10.79 -5.75 -0.44
C ALA A 134 -12.01 -6.62 -0.12
N GLN A 135 -12.84 -6.22 0.84
CA GLN A 135 -14.08 -6.94 1.18
C GLN A 135 -15.18 -6.75 0.12
N LEU A 136 -15.16 -5.62 -0.55
CA LEU A 136 -16.17 -5.24 -1.54
C LEU A 136 -15.82 -5.73 -2.95
N SER A 137 -14.57 -6.16 -3.14
CA SER A 137 -14.02 -6.56 -4.44
C SER A 137 -13.98 -8.07 -4.61
N SER A 138 -14.22 -8.54 -5.84
CA SER A 138 -13.92 -9.92 -6.26
C SER A 138 -12.49 -10.07 -6.79
N ILE A 139 -11.72 -8.99 -6.88
CA ILE A 139 -10.33 -8.97 -7.37
C ILE A 139 -9.40 -9.32 -6.21
N PRO A 140 -8.46 -10.28 -6.38
CA PRO A 140 -7.47 -10.59 -5.37
C PRO A 140 -6.69 -9.34 -4.93
N LEU A 141 -6.54 -9.15 -3.63
CA LEU A 141 -5.81 -8.04 -3.06
C LEU A 141 -4.81 -8.53 -2.01
N ILE A 142 -3.60 -8.04 -2.08
CA ILE A 142 -2.52 -8.30 -1.12
C ILE A 142 -1.96 -6.99 -0.60
N SER A 143 -1.55 -6.96 0.68
CA SER A 143 -0.86 -5.83 1.27
C SER A 143 0.64 -6.10 1.39
N ILE A 144 1.46 -5.13 0.96
CA ILE A 144 2.89 -5.04 1.27
C ILE A 144 3.04 -4.07 2.44
N GLY A 145 3.18 -4.63 3.63
CA GLY A 145 3.01 -3.98 4.91
C GLY A 145 1.76 -4.50 5.64
N HIS A 146 1.80 -4.52 6.96
CA HIS A 146 0.72 -5.06 7.79
C HIS A 146 -0.25 -3.94 8.20
N PRO A 147 -1.48 -3.91 7.67
CA PRO A 147 -2.52 -3.00 8.15
C PRO A 147 -2.99 -3.45 9.54
N MET A 148 -3.43 -2.52 10.38
CA MET A 148 -4.02 -2.83 11.67
C MET A 148 -5.56 -2.92 11.64
N ASN A 149 -6.14 -2.82 10.45
CA ASN A 149 -7.57 -3.00 10.24
C ASN A 149 -7.99 -4.43 10.70
N GLU A 150 -9.18 -4.57 11.24
CA GLU A 150 -9.75 -5.88 11.62
C GLU A 150 -10.03 -6.81 10.42
N ILE A 151 -9.88 -6.29 9.21
CA ILE A 151 -10.13 -7.00 7.97
C ILE A 151 -8.92 -7.89 7.64
N ASN A 152 -9.19 -9.18 7.48
CA ASN A 152 -8.16 -10.13 7.12
C ASN A 152 -7.82 -10.04 5.62
N VAL A 153 -6.76 -9.32 5.30
CA VAL A 153 -6.17 -9.24 3.96
C VAL A 153 -4.83 -9.96 3.98
N PRO A 154 -4.52 -10.82 3.00
CA PRO A 154 -3.18 -11.39 2.88
C PRO A 154 -2.13 -10.28 2.89
N CYS A 155 -1.10 -10.40 3.73
CA CYS A 155 -0.04 -9.41 3.78
C CYS A 155 1.35 -10.06 3.77
N ILE A 156 2.29 -9.32 3.21
CA ILE A 156 3.73 -9.61 3.27
C ILE A 156 4.39 -8.42 3.95
N ASP A 157 5.09 -8.65 5.06
CA ASP A 157 5.73 -7.58 5.80
C ASP A 157 7.01 -8.08 6.47
N THR A 158 7.87 -7.14 6.85
CA THR A 158 8.97 -7.40 7.77
C THR A 158 8.41 -7.50 9.19
N ASP A 159 8.91 -8.44 9.97
CA ASP A 159 8.56 -8.49 11.40
C ASP A 159 9.27 -7.37 12.17
N PHE A 160 8.65 -6.20 12.17
CA PHE A 160 9.18 -5.02 12.86
C PHE A 160 9.12 -5.15 14.38
N ILE A 161 8.30 -6.05 14.91
CA ILE A 161 8.22 -6.32 16.35
C ILE A 161 9.45 -7.13 16.75
N GLU A 162 9.73 -8.23 16.05
CA GLU A 162 10.93 -9.04 16.29
C GLU A 162 12.20 -8.21 16.02
N MET A 163 12.20 -7.38 14.97
CA MET A 163 13.33 -6.48 14.67
C MET A 163 13.63 -5.55 15.85
N GLY A 164 12.62 -4.92 16.45
CA GLY A 164 12.80 -4.04 17.61
C GLY A 164 13.39 -4.78 18.81
N GLU A 165 12.91 -5.98 19.07
CA GLU A 165 13.44 -6.87 20.11
C GLU A 165 14.90 -7.22 19.88
N MET A 166 15.25 -7.67 18.67
CA MET A 166 16.62 -8.02 18.29
C MET A 166 17.60 -6.85 18.41
N ILE A 167 17.17 -5.65 18.01
CA ILE A 167 17.99 -4.43 18.16
C ILE A 167 18.31 -4.20 19.63
N MET A 168 17.29 -4.18 20.49
CA MET A 168 17.48 -3.89 21.91
C MET A 168 18.27 -4.98 22.63
N GLN A 169 18.04 -6.25 22.29
CA GLN A 169 18.80 -7.36 22.81
C GLN A 169 20.30 -7.24 22.44
N THR A 170 20.57 -6.88 21.19
CA THR A 170 21.96 -6.71 20.71
C THR A 170 22.65 -5.57 21.43
N LEU A 171 21.97 -4.44 21.62
CA LEU A 171 22.51 -3.30 22.36
C LEU A 171 22.77 -3.64 23.82
N CYS A 172 21.84 -4.37 24.47
CA CYS A 172 22.03 -4.86 25.83
C CYS A 172 23.25 -5.78 25.97
N ARG A 173 23.40 -6.76 25.08
CA ARG A 173 24.55 -7.68 25.06
C ARG A 173 25.89 -6.96 24.88
N ASN A 174 25.89 -5.84 24.16
CA ASN A 174 27.06 -4.99 23.99
C ASN A 174 27.29 -3.99 25.13
N GLY A 175 26.51 -4.06 26.22
CA GLY A 175 26.67 -3.24 27.41
C GLY A 175 26.13 -1.81 27.30
N HIS A 176 25.30 -1.52 26.31
CA HIS A 176 24.69 -0.21 26.18
C HIS A 176 23.51 -0.08 27.16
N SER A 177 23.52 0.96 27.98
CA SER A 177 22.43 1.29 28.92
C SER A 177 21.65 2.55 28.53
N ARG A 178 22.15 3.30 27.53
CA ARG A 178 21.50 4.50 26.99
C ARG A 178 21.77 4.60 25.51
N ILE A 179 20.72 4.83 24.74
CA ILE A 179 20.77 4.94 23.27
C ILE A 179 20.01 6.19 22.80
N LEU A 180 20.30 6.63 21.59
CA LEU A 180 19.50 7.60 20.86
C LEU A 180 18.78 6.89 19.73
N PHE A 181 17.45 6.94 19.75
CA PHE A 181 16.60 6.58 18.61
C PHE A 181 16.40 7.80 17.72
N ALA A 182 17.07 7.82 16.56
CA ALA A 182 16.86 8.84 15.53
C ALA A 182 15.83 8.31 14.54
N GLY A 183 14.58 8.69 14.71
CA GLY A 183 13.45 8.20 13.93
C GLY A 183 13.13 9.03 12.69
N GLY A 184 12.01 8.66 12.03
CA GLY A 184 11.35 9.45 11.00
C GLY A 184 10.73 10.73 11.55
N LYS A 185 9.92 11.40 10.73
CA LYS A 185 9.20 12.60 11.18
C LYS A 185 8.19 12.26 12.27
N GLU A 186 7.92 13.21 13.16
CA GLU A 186 6.95 13.03 14.24
C GLU A 186 5.58 12.59 13.71
N ILE A 187 5.13 13.16 12.59
CA ILE A 187 3.85 12.81 11.94
C ILE A 187 3.79 11.34 11.47
N ASP A 188 4.94 10.74 11.15
CA ASP A 188 5.01 9.34 10.69
C ASP A 188 4.65 8.34 11.81
N TYR A 189 4.57 8.82 13.07
CA TYR A 189 4.23 8.03 14.25
C TYR A 189 2.82 8.33 14.79
N GLU A 190 2.04 9.16 14.11
CA GLU A 190 0.66 9.45 14.50
C GLU A 190 -0.26 8.27 14.22
N ARG A 191 -1.16 7.95 15.17
CA ARG A 191 -2.04 6.78 15.07
C ARG A 191 -2.99 6.79 13.85
N ASN A 192 -3.36 7.96 13.35
CA ASN A 192 -4.40 8.10 12.32
C ASN A 192 -3.84 8.45 10.92
N GLY A 193 -2.60 8.15 10.63
CA GLY A 193 -2.00 8.46 9.33
C GLY A 193 -0.53 8.13 9.26
N GLY A 194 0.04 7.68 10.38
CA GLY A 194 1.45 7.33 10.46
C GLY A 194 1.77 6.00 9.75
N ALA A 195 3.04 5.85 9.41
CA ALA A 195 3.56 4.63 8.83
C ALA A 195 3.53 3.48 9.86
N ASN A 196 2.68 2.51 9.63
CA ASN A 196 2.45 1.41 10.58
C ASN A 196 3.75 0.70 10.99
N TYR A 197 4.66 0.46 10.05
CA TYR A 197 5.93 -0.20 10.32
C TYR A 197 6.81 0.58 11.31
N LEU A 198 6.84 1.91 11.23
CA LEU A 198 7.59 2.76 12.16
C LEU A 198 7.00 2.74 13.56
N ILE A 199 5.68 2.76 13.65
CA ILE A 199 4.95 2.70 14.93
C ILE A 199 5.24 1.35 15.61
N ARG A 200 5.15 0.24 14.88
CA ARG A 200 5.40 -1.11 15.41
C ARG A 200 6.84 -1.28 15.87
N LEU A 201 7.82 -0.84 15.05
CA LEU A 201 9.24 -0.89 15.41
C LEU A 201 9.51 -0.09 16.68
N ARG A 202 9.06 1.17 16.72
CA ARG A 202 9.26 2.05 17.88
C ARG A 202 8.64 1.47 19.15
N THR A 203 7.41 1.00 19.07
CA THR A 203 6.71 0.39 20.21
C THR A 203 7.49 -0.83 20.74
N SER A 204 7.88 -1.74 19.85
CA SER A 204 8.66 -2.92 20.22
C SER A 204 10.01 -2.56 20.86
N MET A 205 10.71 -1.55 20.33
CA MET A 205 11.96 -1.08 20.94
C MET A 205 11.76 -0.55 22.36
N HIS A 206 10.70 0.23 22.61
CA HIS A 206 10.39 0.74 23.95
C HIS A 206 10.03 -0.37 24.92
N ASP A 207 9.21 -1.34 24.50
CA ASP A 207 8.84 -2.49 25.32
C ASP A 207 10.07 -3.34 25.68
N ALA A 208 10.94 -3.58 24.72
CA ALA A 208 12.20 -4.28 24.93
C ALA A 208 13.17 -3.48 25.82
N ALA A 209 13.27 -2.17 25.63
CA ALA A 209 14.10 -1.29 26.44
C ALA A 209 13.74 -1.37 27.93
N ALA A 210 12.44 -1.41 28.24
CA ALA A 210 11.97 -1.59 29.62
C ALA A 210 12.45 -2.93 30.21
N ARG A 211 12.40 -4.01 29.44
CA ARG A 211 12.87 -5.34 29.87
C ARG A 211 14.39 -5.39 30.07
N TYR A 212 15.14 -4.77 29.16
CA TYR A 212 16.61 -4.75 29.20
C TYR A 212 17.20 -3.59 30.01
N LYS A 213 16.38 -2.75 30.60
CA LYS A 213 16.77 -1.56 31.41
C LYS A 213 17.67 -0.61 30.62
N ILE A 214 17.36 -0.40 29.35
CA ILE A 214 18.02 0.56 28.48
C ILE A 214 17.18 1.84 28.42
N HIS A 215 17.83 2.98 28.60
CA HIS A 215 17.19 4.29 28.41
C HIS A 215 17.23 4.68 26.94
N ILE A 216 16.08 5.04 26.38
CA ILE A 216 15.95 5.56 25.01
C ILE A 216 15.73 7.07 25.06
N ASP A 217 16.67 7.82 24.48
CA ASP A 217 16.44 9.20 24.09
C ASP A 217 15.90 9.20 22.65
N GLU A 218 14.91 10.03 22.35
CA GLU A 218 14.33 10.10 21.01
C GLU A 218 14.64 11.42 20.32
N SER A 219 14.87 11.36 19.03
CA SER A 219 14.93 12.52 18.15
C SER A 219 14.02 12.26 16.94
N LEU A 220 12.83 12.86 16.96
CA LEU A 220 11.83 12.80 15.90
C LEU A 220 11.70 14.20 15.29
N PRO A 221 12.31 14.46 14.14
CA PRO A 221 12.28 15.79 13.54
C PRO A 221 10.90 16.11 12.95
N THR A 222 10.46 17.34 13.07
CA THR A 222 9.26 17.86 12.39
C THR A 222 9.47 18.05 10.87
N ARG A 223 10.73 18.20 10.45
CA ARG A 223 11.13 18.26 9.03
C ARG A 223 12.31 17.34 8.82
N MET A 224 12.46 16.75 7.61
CA MET A 224 13.65 15.97 7.27
C MET A 224 14.89 16.79 7.61
N ILE A 225 15.64 16.32 8.62
CA ILE A 225 16.81 17.04 9.09
C ILE A 225 18.02 16.60 8.29
N SER A 226 18.71 17.57 7.73
CA SER A 226 20.12 17.43 7.36
C SER A 226 21.07 17.46 8.58
N MET A 227 20.57 17.51 9.84
CA MET A 227 21.43 17.70 11.01
C MET A 227 20.89 17.03 12.27
N LEU A 228 21.56 15.99 12.73
CA LEU A 228 21.54 15.60 14.14
C LEU A 228 22.03 16.78 15.01
N PRO A 229 21.43 17.04 16.17
CA PRO A 229 21.91 18.08 17.07
C PRO A 229 23.41 17.88 17.33
N LYS A 230 24.22 18.91 17.11
CA LYS A 230 25.69 18.88 17.30
C LYS A 230 26.11 18.39 18.69
N THR A 231 25.22 18.47 19.67
CA THR A 231 25.42 17.99 21.04
C THR A 231 25.62 16.49 21.14
N TYR A 232 24.96 15.69 20.28
CA TYR A 232 25.09 14.24 20.29
C TYR A 232 26.37 13.75 19.58
N LEU A 233 26.89 14.54 18.65
CA LEU A 233 28.16 14.21 17.96
C LEU A 233 29.39 14.48 18.83
N ARG A 234 29.28 15.29 19.88
CA ARG A 234 30.39 15.58 20.80
C ARG A 234 30.57 14.55 21.92
N GLY A 235 29.55 13.71 22.18
CA GLY A 235 29.62 12.67 23.22
C GLY A 235 30.19 11.33 22.76
N SER A 236 30.35 11.12 21.45
CA SER A 236 30.74 9.83 20.87
C SER A 236 32.21 9.70 20.48
N SER A 237 33.12 10.45 21.12
CA SER A 237 34.57 10.35 20.87
C SER A 237 35.21 9.03 21.33
N ARG A 238 34.46 7.96 21.49
CA ARG A 238 34.95 6.58 21.69
C ARG A 238 34.16 5.55 20.87
N VAL A 239 33.97 5.78 19.57
CA VAL A 239 33.68 4.67 18.68
C VAL A 239 35.04 4.15 18.21
N ARG A 240 35.55 3.08 18.82
CA ARG A 240 36.63 2.29 18.24
C ARG A 240 36.11 1.66 16.96
N THR A 241 36.56 2.17 15.84
CA THR A 241 36.45 1.49 14.56
C THR A 241 37.35 0.25 14.64
N GLN A 242 36.79 -0.92 14.90
CA GLN A 242 37.47 -2.17 14.54
C GLN A 242 37.18 -2.36 13.05
N GLN A 243 38.25 -2.24 12.27
CA GLN A 243 38.26 -2.72 10.89
C GLN A 243 38.15 -4.25 10.92
N LEU A 244 37.20 -4.76 10.16
CA LEU A 244 37.21 -6.13 9.63
C LEU A 244 37.78 -6.11 8.24
#